data_fdfd03493fa8b242ee8ddf07489f8af6
#
_entry.id   fdfd03493fa8b242ee8ddf07489f8af6
#
_cell.length_a   1.000
_cell.length_b   1.000
_cell.length_c   1.000
_cell.angle_alpha   90.00
_cell.angle_beta   90.00
_cell.angle_gamma   90.00
#
_symmetry.space_group_name_H-M   'P 1'
#
loop_
_entity.id
_entity.type
_entity.pdbx_description
1 polymer ?
#
loop_
_entity_poly.entity_id
_entity_poly.type
_entity_poly.pdbx_seq_one_letter_code
_entity_poly.pdbx_strand_id
1 'polypeptide(L)' 'MIVNEEEEYEVKEVRKHRKRGRGTQYLVHWKGYGNKHDQWIAETGLPHAKQAIKDYWMRYSS' A
#
# COMPACT_ATOMS: atom_id res chain seq x y z
N MET A 1 14.64 20.49 -6.13
CA MET A 1 14.45 19.92 -6.24
C MET A 1 13.82 19.13 -6.54
N ILE A 2 13.39 18.89 -6.63
CA ILE A 2 12.83 18.21 -6.84
C ILE A 2 12.36 17.36 -6.94
N VAL A 3 11.97 17.03 -6.72
CA VAL A 3 11.55 16.20 -6.72
C VAL A 3 10.88 15.43 -7.22
N ASN A 4 10.52 14.94 -7.43
CA ASN A 4 9.81 14.35 -7.87
C ASN A 4 9.12 13.46 -7.56
N GLU A 5 8.67 13.47 -6.93
CA GLU A 5 7.89 12.78 -6.56
C GLU A 5 6.82 12.50 -7.24
N GLU A 6 6.58 13.09 -7.90
CA GLU A 6 5.54 13.00 -8.59
C GLU A 6 5.41 11.83 -9.31
N GLU A 7 6.35 11.28 -9.66
CA GLU A 7 6.18 10.14 -10.30
C GLU A 7 5.88 9.08 -9.40
N GLU A 8 5.75 9.35 -8.16
CA GLU A 8 5.38 8.36 -7.32
C GLU A 8 3.96 8.05 -7.37
N TYR A 9 3.56 6.81 -7.35
CA TYR A 9 2.17 6.46 -7.33
C TYR A 9 1.67 6.58 -5.91
N GLU A 10 0.54 7.22 -5.77
CA GLU A 10 -0.01 7.44 -4.46
C GLU A 10 -0.93 6.29 -4.10
N VAL A 11 -0.74 5.71 -2.94
CA VAL A 11 -1.58 4.63 -2.46
C VAL A 11 -2.88 5.20 -1.96
N LYS A 12 -4.00 4.72 -2.51
CA LYS A 12 -5.28 5.17 -2.04
C LYS A 12 -5.66 4.42 -0.77
N GLU A 13 -5.48 3.11 -0.77
CA GLU A 13 -5.75 2.35 0.44
C GLU A 13 -5.13 0.98 0.33
N VAL A 14 -4.97 0.34 1.47
CA VAL A 14 -4.54 -1.04 1.56
C VAL A 14 -5.81 -1.86 1.78
N ARG A 15 -5.98 -2.90 0.99
CA ARG A 15 -7.22 -3.68 1.02
C ARG A 15 -7.11 -4.99 1.77
N LYS A 16 -5.97 -5.65 1.66
CA LYS A 16 -5.77 -6.96 2.27
C LYS A 16 -4.33 -7.14 2.66
N HIS A 17 -4.04 -8.17 3.41
CA HIS A 17 -2.66 -8.51 3.72
C HIS A 17 -2.49 -10.02 3.63
N ARG A 18 -1.25 -10.46 3.52
CA ARG A 18 -0.93 -11.88 3.58
C ARG A 18 0.50 -12.05 4.04
N LYS A 19 0.79 -13.21 4.61
CA LYS A 19 2.14 -13.52 5.02
C LYS A 19 2.87 -14.20 3.89
N ARG A 20 4.13 -13.80 3.70
CA ARG A 20 4.97 -14.44 2.69
C ARG A 20 6.35 -14.55 3.27
N GLY A 21 6.78 -15.78 3.56
CA GLY A 21 8.06 -15.98 4.20
C GLY A 21 8.07 -15.30 5.55
N ARG A 22 9.03 -14.44 5.77
CA ARG A 22 9.14 -13.73 7.03
C ARG A 22 8.47 -12.38 7.01
N GLY A 23 7.93 -11.98 5.89
CA GLY A 23 7.38 -10.66 5.77
C GLY A 23 5.89 -10.66 5.54
N THR A 24 5.36 -9.47 5.41
CA THR A 24 3.95 -9.27 5.13
C THR A 24 3.83 -8.52 3.83
N GLN A 25 2.87 -8.92 3.00
CA GLN A 25 2.55 -8.20 1.79
C GLN A 25 1.17 -7.62 1.93
N TYR A 26 0.95 -6.50 1.29
CA TYR A 26 -0.33 -5.82 1.30
C TYR A 26 -0.87 -5.68 -0.10
N LEU A 27 -2.18 -5.85 -0.25
CA LEU A 27 -2.83 -5.60 -1.52
C LEU A 27 -3.14 -4.12 -1.57
N VAL A 28 -2.46 -3.42 -2.46
CA VAL A 28 -2.50 -1.98 -2.53
C VAL A 28 -3.37 -1.52 -3.67
N HIS A 29 -4.25 -0.58 -3.38
CA HIS A 29 -5.09 0.06 -4.39
C HIS A 29 -4.50 1.44 -4.68
N TRP A 30 -4.14 1.68 -5.94
CA TRP A 30 -3.49 2.92 -6.34
C TRP A 30 -4.52 3.97 -6.66
N LYS A 31 -4.26 5.18 -6.19
CA LYS A 31 -5.14 6.30 -6.47
C LYS A 31 -5.22 6.55 -7.95
N GLY A 32 -6.44 6.70 -8.45
CA GLY A 32 -6.63 6.98 -9.86
C GLY A 32 -6.63 5.77 -10.78
N TYR A 33 -6.44 4.58 -10.22
CA TYR A 33 -6.43 3.37 -11.01
C TYR A 33 -7.58 2.48 -10.59
N GLY A 34 -8.02 1.61 -11.49
CA GLY A 34 -9.09 0.70 -11.16
C GLY A 34 -8.61 -0.49 -10.36
N ASN A 35 -9.56 -1.32 -9.94
CA ASN A 35 -9.22 -2.49 -9.14
C ASN A 35 -8.32 -3.48 -9.87
N LYS A 36 -8.33 -3.47 -11.19
CA LYS A 36 -7.46 -4.36 -11.92
C LYS A 36 -6.01 -4.07 -11.71
N HIS A 37 -5.69 -2.89 -11.21
CA HIS A 37 -4.29 -2.50 -10.99
C HIS A 37 -3.84 -2.72 -9.56
N ASP A 38 -4.69 -3.31 -8.72
CA ASP A 38 -4.29 -3.62 -7.35
C ASP A 38 -3.14 -4.60 -7.39
N GLN A 39 -2.17 -4.42 -6.52
CA GLN A 39 -0.98 -5.25 -6.51
C GLN A 39 -0.58 -5.65 -5.11
N TRP A 40 0.01 -6.83 -5.00
CA TRP A 40 0.57 -7.29 -3.74
C TRP A 40 2.00 -6.77 -3.65
N ILE A 41 2.27 -5.98 -2.63
CA ILE A 41 3.58 -5.36 -2.46
C ILE A 41 4.05 -5.62 -1.04
N ALA A 42 5.32 -6.03 -0.92
CA ALA A 42 5.89 -6.28 0.40
C ALA A 42 5.90 -4.99 1.22
N GLU A 43 5.76 -5.16 2.51
CA GLU A 43 5.75 -4.02 3.41
C GLU A 43 6.99 -3.16 3.24
N THR A 44 8.13 -3.79 3.02
CA THR A 44 9.36 -3.05 2.84
C THR A 44 9.38 -2.24 1.56
N GLY A 45 8.48 -2.55 0.63
CA GLY A 45 8.39 -1.80 -0.61
C GLY A 45 7.40 -0.65 -0.53
N LEU A 46 6.87 -0.37 0.67
CA LEU A 46 5.87 0.67 0.84
C LEU A 46 6.29 1.71 1.88
N PRO A 47 7.46 2.32 1.70
CA PRO A 47 7.93 3.26 2.72
C PRO A 47 7.08 4.53 2.80
N HIS A 48 6.37 4.86 1.74
CA HIS A 48 5.55 6.07 1.73
C HIS A 48 4.08 5.78 2.01
N ALA A 49 3.74 4.56 2.37
CA ALA A 49 2.36 4.19 2.60
C ALA A 49 2.09 3.83 4.05
N LYS A 50 2.89 4.32 4.96
CA LYS A 50 2.73 3.97 6.37
C LYS A 50 1.36 4.34 6.90
N GLN A 51 0.85 5.49 6.49
CA GLN A 51 -0.45 5.92 6.96
C GLN A 51 -1.55 5.00 6.42
N ALA A 52 -1.45 4.60 5.17
CA ALA A 52 -2.45 3.71 4.59
C ALA A 52 -2.44 2.35 5.27
N ILE A 53 -1.25 1.86 5.62
CA ILE A 53 -1.12 0.60 6.32
C ILE A 53 -1.71 0.72 7.72
N LYS A 54 -1.42 1.81 8.40
CA LYS A 54 -1.94 2.03 9.72
C LYS A 54 -3.46 2.09 9.70
N ASP A 55 -4.02 2.79 8.73
CA ASP A 55 -5.46 2.90 8.60
C ASP A 55 -6.09 1.53 8.34
N TYR A 56 -5.43 0.71 7.54
CA TYR A 56 -5.91 -0.62 7.26
C TYR A 56 -6.02 -1.44 8.55
N TRP A 57 -4.96 -1.40 9.37
CA TRP A 57 -4.97 -2.19 10.60
C TRP A 57 -5.98 -1.67 11.60
N MET A 58 -6.21 -0.38 11.60
CA MET A 58 -7.22 0.18 12.48
C MET A 58 -8.62 -0.28 12.09
N ARG A 59 -8.88 -0.36 10.80
CA ARG A 59 -10.16 -0.86 10.33
C ARG A 59 -10.27 -2.37 10.56
N TYR A 60 -9.17 -3.05 10.38
CA TYR A 60 -9.14 -4.50 10.50
C TYR A 60 -9.45 -4.95 11.92
N SER A 61 -8.98 -4.21 12.88
CA SER A 61 -9.19 -4.58 14.25
C SER A 61 -10.50 -4.09 14.85
N SER A 62 -11.23 -3.29 14.14
CA SER A 62 -12.49 -2.80 14.71
C SER A 62 -13.68 -3.72 14.54
#